data_c82e25bb2744c0a6f47e1678293e2144
#
_entry.id   c82e25bb2744c0a6f47e1678293e2144
#
_cell.length_a   1.000
_cell.length_b   1.000
_cell.length_c   1.000
_cell.angle_alpha   90.00
_cell.angle_beta   90.00
_cell.angle_gamma   90.00
#
_symmetry.space_group_name_H-M   'P 1'
#
loop_
_entity.id
_entity.type
_entity.pdbx_description
1 polymer ?
#
loop_
_entity_poly.entity_id
_entity_poly.type
_entity_poly.pdbx_seq_one_letter_code
_entity_poly.pdbx_strand_id
1 'polypeptide(L)'
;VWLFYGKSELNYRFMSRNNGNEIIAALDIGTSKILALVAEINEQKELKVIGFGTEPSRGLKKGVVVNIEATVNSIDQAIREAEKVADCEINTVFAGIAGSHVRSFDGHGIVRINKGEVSQEDIDGVIDASQAMSIPSDQRILHVLPKDFVIDGQEGVREPIGMSGVRLEADVHIVTVSRSAEQNIIKSMERCGLEVQQIILGQLASSFSVLSNDEKDLGVCLVDIGGGT
;
A
#
# COMPACT_ATOMS: atom_id res chain seq x y z
N VAL A 1 -10.90 -1.53 -4.37
CA VAL A 1 -11.15 -2.94 -4.03
C VAL A 1 -9.94 -3.83 -4.34
N TRP A 2 -9.10 -3.51 -5.34
CA TRP A 2 -7.99 -4.35 -5.83
C TRP A 2 -6.65 -4.18 -5.08
N LEU A 3 -6.55 -3.33 -4.07
CA LEU A 3 -5.31 -3.11 -3.30
C LEU A 3 -4.84 -4.35 -2.50
N PHE A 4 -5.71 -5.30 -2.30
CA PHE A 4 -5.50 -6.45 -1.40
C PHE A 4 -5.70 -7.80 -2.09
N TYR A 5 -5.45 -7.88 -3.40
CA TYR A 5 -5.48 -9.14 -4.09
C TYR A 5 -4.33 -10.03 -3.62
N GLY A 6 -4.67 -11.12 -2.92
CA GLY A 6 -3.70 -12.12 -2.50
C GLY A 6 -3.61 -12.43 -1.01
N LYS A 7 -4.44 -11.79 -0.15
CA LYS A 7 -4.63 -12.27 1.23
C LYS A 7 -6.10 -12.14 1.60
N SER A 8 -6.83 -13.25 1.52
CA SER A 8 -8.11 -13.41 2.19
C SER A 8 -7.96 -13.02 3.65
N GLU A 9 -8.80 -12.06 4.10
CA GLU A 9 -8.88 -11.59 5.47
C GLU A 9 -7.53 -11.12 6.05
N LEU A 10 -7.10 -9.90 5.67
CA LEU A 10 -6.14 -9.18 6.49
C LEU A 10 -6.79 -8.98 7.87
N ASN A 11 -6.40 -9.81 8.83
CA ASN A 11 -6.63 -9.55 10.25
C ASN A 11 -5.84 -8.28 10.60
N TYR A 12 -6.43 -7.11 10.31
CA TYR A 12 -5.89 -5.85 10.78
C TYR A 12 -5.90 -5.91 12.32
N ARG A 13 -4.74 -5.86 12.91
CA ARG A 13 -4.62 -5.61 14.34
C ARG A 13 -4.95 -4.15 14.54
N PHE A 14 -6.24 -3.86 14.75
CA PHE A 14 -6.67 -2.53 15.12
C PHE A 14 -6.06 -2.16 16.47
N MET A 15 -5.63 -0.92 16.61
CA MET A 15 -5.24 -0.35 17.89
C MET A 15 -6.44 -0.35 18.85
N SER A 16 -6.18 -0.23 20.13
CA SER A 16 -7.20 -0.31 21.18
C SER A 16 -8.46 0.49 20.85
N ARG A 17 -9.62 -0.07 21.20
CA ARG A 17 -10.91 0.57 21.02
C ARG A 17 -10.99 1.81 21.92
N ASN A 18 -11.17 2.98 21.35
CA ASN A 18 -11.59 4.17 22.05
C ASN A 18 -13.12 4.28 21.92
N ASN A 19 -13.88 4.24 23.01
CA ASN A 19 -15.34 4.28 23.01
C ASN A 19 -16.07 3.25 22.09
N GLY A 20 -15.45 2.11 21.80
CA GLY A 20 -16.03 1.08 20.92
C GLY A 20 -15.64 1.20 19.45
N ASN A 21 -15.05 2.30 19.02
CA ASN A 21 -14.54 2.50 17.66
C ASN A 21 -13.13 1.93 17.51
N GLU A 22 -12.82 1.43 16.32
CA GLU A 22 -11.49 0.97 15.96
C GLU A 22 -10.61 2.14 15.56
N ILE A 23 -9.37 2.19 16.07
CA ILE A 23 -8.41 3.25 15.73
C ILE A 23 -7.42 2.72 14.71
N ILE A 24 -7.14 3.52 13.70
CA ILE A 24 -6.12 3.28 12.69
C ILE A 24 -5.14 4.45 12.64
N ALA A 25 -3.85 4.15 12.54
CA ALA A 25 -2.82 5.17 12.35
C ALA A 25 -2.06 4.95 11.05
N ALA A 26 -1.80 6.04 10.34
CA ALA A 26 -1.01 6.05 9.12
C ALA A 26 0.17 7.03 9.27
N LEU A 27 1.33 6.63 8.75
CA LEU A 27 2.56 7.41 8.76
C LEU A 27 3.04 7.61 7.33
N ASP A 28 3.05 8.87 6.87
CA ASP A 28 3.67 9.24 5.60
C ASP A 28 5.10 9.72 5.84
N ILE A 29 6.07 8.96 5.32
CA ILE A 29 7.50 9.22 5.51
C ILE A 29 8.05 9.92 4.27
N GLY A 30 7.78 11.22 4.18
CA GLY A 30 8.20 12.07 3.08
C GLY A 30 9.61 12.65 3.23
N THR A 31 10.18 13.14 2.12
CA THR A 31 11.52 13.77 2.12
C THR A 31 11.53 15.13 2.82
N SER A 32 10.43 15.90 2.76
CA SER A 32 10.33 17.24 3.38
C SER A 32 9.74 17.20 4.77
N LYS A 33 8.74 16.35 4.98
CA LYS A 33 8.00 16.24 6.23
C LYS A 33 7.64 14.77 6.48
N ILE A 34 7.45 14.44 7.75
CA ILE A 34 6.79 13.23 8.22
C ILE A 34 5.42 13.64 8.75
N LEU A 35 4.39 12.92 8.36
CA LEU A 35 3.02 13.13 8.80
C LEU A 35 2.50 11.85 9.45
N ALA A 36 2.06 11.94 10.69
CA ALA A 36 1.28 10.90 11.37
C ALA A 36 -0.19 11.31 11.37
N LEU A 37 -1.07 10.41 10.99
CA LEU A 37 -2.51 10.61 10.94
C LEU A 37 -3.21 9.54 11.75
N VAL A 38 -4.16 9.94 12.59
CA VAL A 38 -4.99 9.03 13.41
C VAL A 38 -6.44 9.20 13.01
N ALA A 39 -7.12 8.09 12.77
CA ALA A 39 -8.54 8.08 12.44
C ALA A 39 -9.28 7.00 13.24
N GLU A 40 -10.54 7.27 13.55
CA GLU A 40 -11.52 6.30 14.03
C GLU A 40 -12.29 5.70 12.87
N ILE A 41 -12.58 4.41 12.97
CA ILE A 41 -13.48 3.69 12.06
C ILE A 41 -14.76 3.39 12.85
N ASN A 42 -15.88 3.93 12.38
CA ASN A 42 -17.18 3.65 12.99
C ASN A 42 -17.77 2.31 12.49
N GLU A 43 -18.90 1.90 13.08
CA GLU A 43 -19.61 0.66 12.69
C GLU A 43 -20.05 0.66 11.23
N GLN A 44 -20.26 1.84 10.63
CA GLN A 44 -20.60 2.02 9.21
C GLN A 44 -19.37 1.98 8.30
N LYS A 45 -18.16 1.72 8.84
CA LYS A 45 -16.86 1.73 8.15
C LYS A 45 -16.47 3.10 7.59
N GLU A 46 -16.98 4.18 8.16
CA GLU A 46 -16.56 5.52 7.81
C GLU A 46 -15.34 5.92 8.64
N LEU A 47 -14.37 6.55 7.98
CA LEU A 47 -13.14 7.07 8.59
C LEU A 47 -13.35 8.51 9.05
N LYS A 48 -13.07 8.76 10.34
CA LYS A 48 -13.04 10.11 10.90
C LYS A 48 -11.65 10.40 11.45
N VAL A 49 -10.97 11.38 10.88
CA VAL A 49 -9.68 11.84 11.41
C VAL A 49 -9.89 12.49 12.78
N ILE A 50 -9.17 12.00 13.79
CA ILE A 50 -9.25 12.48 15.18
C ILE A 50 -7.95 13.16 15.64
N GLY A 51 -6.84 12.97 14.94
CA GLY A 51 -5.58 13.59 15.24
C GLY A 51 -4.57 13.51 14.11
N PHE A 52 -3.62 14.42 14.13
CA PHE A 52 -2.47 14.38 13.24
C PHE A 52 -1.27 15.06 13.90
N GLY A 53 -0.08 14.66 13.50
CA GLY A 53 1.18 15.29 13.88
C GLY A 53 2.09 15.42 12.67
N THR A 54 2.87 16.47 12.62
CA THR A 54 3.76 16.73 11.49
C THR A 54 5.10 17.28 11.96
N GLU A 55 6.19 16.74 11.43
CA GLU A 55 7.55 17.15 11.74
C GLU A 55 8.37 17.31 10.45
N PRO A 56 9.25 18.33 10.35
CA PRO A 56 10.22 18.38 9.27
C PRO A 56 11.05 17.10 9.19
N SER A 57 11.08 16.49 8.01
CA SER A 57 11.83 15.25 7.78
C SER A 57 13.32 15.53 7.79
N ARG A 58 14.03 14.84 8.66
CA ARG A 58 15.49 14.86 8.75
C ARG A 58 16.01 13.43 8.59
N GLY A 59 17.10 13.27 7.83
CA GLY A 59 17.68 11.94 7.61
C GLY A 59 17.19 11.21 6.38
N LEU A 60 16.29 11.81 5.57
CA LEU A 60 15.86 11.28 4.27
C LEU A 60 16.41 12.12 3.11
N LYS A 61 16.76 11.44 2.02
CA LYS A 61 17.10 12.05 0.73
C LYS A 61 16.46 11.29 -0.40
N LYS A 62 15.59 11.94 -1.17
CA LYS A 62 14.81 11.32 -2.27
C LYS A 62 14.05 10.07 -1.82
N GLY A 63 13.42 10.13 -0.64
CA GLY A 63 12.67 9.02 -0.06
C GLY A 63 13.53 7.90 0.54
N VAL A 64 14.86 7.98 0.52
CA VAL A 64 15.77 6.97 1.09
C VAL A 64 16.34 7.47 2.41
N VAL A 65 16.36 6.61 3.44
CA VAL A 65 16.98 6.90 4.74
C VAL A 65 18.49 6.94 4.57
N VAL A 66 19.10 8.10 4.85
CA VAL A 66 20.54 8.34 4.85
C VAL A 66 21.10 8.56 6.25
N ASN A 67 20.23 8.81 7.24
CA ASN A 67 20.57 8.90 8.65
C ASN A 67 19.41 8.37 9.51
N ILE A 68 19.59 7.18 10.06
CA ILE A 68 18.55 6.48 10.84
C ILE A 68 18.16 7.28 12.10
N GLU A 69 19.14 7.79 12.87
CA GLU A 69 18.88 8.52 14.12
C GLU A 69 18.03 9.79 13.87
N ALA A 70 18.39 10.55 12.84
CA ALA A 70 17.63 11.74 12.47
C ALA A 70 16.20 11.39 12.00
N THR A 71 16.05 10.28 11.28
CA THR A 71 14.75 9.80 10.83
C THR A 71 13.89 9.34 12.02
N VAL A 72 14.46 8.57 12.95
CA VAL A 72 13.79 8.13 14.20
C VAL A 72 13.28 9.34 14.97
N ASN A 73 14.12 10.35 15.19
CA ASN A 73 13.72 11.56 15.92
C ASN A 73 12.55 12.30 15.23
N SER A 74 12.58 12.40 13.90
CA SER A 74 11.47 13.05 13.17
C SER A 74 10.17 12.24 13.23
N ILE A 75 10.26 10.90 13.17
CA ILE A 75 9.08 10.00 13.34
C ILE A 75 8.52 10.14 14.75
N ASP A 76 9.36 10.04 15.79
CA ASP A 76 8.94 10.10 17.19
C ASP A 76 8.20 11.43 17.49
N GLN A 77 8.71 12.55 16.98
CA GLN A 77 8.05 13.84 17.17
C GLN A 77 6.68 13.92 16.49
N ALA A 78 6.56 13.45 15.25
CA ALA A 78 5.29 13.43 14.53
C ALA A 78 4.25 12.51 15.21
N ILE A 79 4.69 11.35 15.71
CA ILE A 79 3.83 10.40 16.44
C ILE A 79 3.34 11.03 17.74
N ARG A 80 4.24 11.59 18.57
CA ARG A 80 3.86 12.23 19.86
C ARG A 80 2.88 13.39 19.67
N GLU A 81 3.03 14.17 18.62
CA GLU A 81 2.09 15.24 18.30
C GLU A 81 0.72 14.67 17.94
N ALA A 82 0.68 13.61 17.10
CA ALA A 82 -0.57 12.95 16.71
C ALA A 82 -1.28 12.30 17.92
N GLU A 83 -0.54 11.60 18.79
CA GLU A 83 -1.05 11.01 20.03
C GLU A 83 -1.68 12.04 20.96
N LYS A 84 -0.99 13.18 21.12
CA LYS A 84 -1.48 14.29 21.96
C LYS A 84 -2.79 14.89 21.42
N VAL A 85 -2.93 15.01 20.09
CA VAL A 85 -4.14 15.57 19.47
C VAL A 85 -5.29 14.56 19.50
N ALA A 86 -4.97 13.26 19.25
CA ALA A 86 -5.95 12.19 19.20
C ALA A 86 -6.35 11.66 20.60
N ASP A 87 -5.62 12.02 21.65
CA ASP A 87 -5.74 11.49 23.02
C ASP A 87 -5.70 9.95 23.05
N CYS A 88 -4.74 9.37 22.33
CA CYS A 88 -4.54 7.92 22.25
C CYS A 88 -3.07 7.57 22.09
N GLU A 89 -2.70 6.31 22.36
CA GLU A 89 -1.36 5.75 22.14
C GLU A 89 -1.30 5.05 20.78
N ILE A 90 -0.21 5.28 20.01
CA ILE A 90 0.01 4.70 18.69
C ILE A 90 1.06 3.60 18.79
N ASN A 91 0.65 2.34 18.64
CA ASN A 91 1.54 1.17 18.69
C ASN A 91 1.72 0.50 17.33
N THR A 92 0.75 0.68 16.41
CA THR A 92 0.76 0.06 15.08
C THR A 92 0.46 1.11 14.01
N VAL A 93 1.13 1.02 12.85
CA VAL A 93 0.97 1.99 11.78
C VAL A 93 0.93 1.32 10.40
N PHE A 94 0.17 1.93 9.49
CA PHE A 94 0.34 1.78 8.05
C PHE A 94 1.35 2.83 7.58
N ALA A 95 2.35 2.44 6.79
CA ALA A 95 3.38 3.38 6.36
C ALA A 95 3.34 3.63 4.85
N GLY A 96 3.20 4.89 4.48
CA GLY A 96 3.35 5.37 3.11
C GLY A 96 4.82 5.62 2.78
N ILE A 97 5.28 5.08 1.65
CA ILE A 97 6.63 5.33 1.15
C ILE A 97 6.58 5.81 -0.29
N ALA A 98 7.52 6.67 -0.65
CA ALA A 98 7.77 7.12 -2.02
C ALA A 98 9.26 7.40 -2.20
N GLY A 99 9.79 7.18 -3.40
CA GLY A 99 11.19 7.50 -3.62
C GLY A 99 11.85 6.75 -4.77
N SER A 100 13.10 7.08 -5.02
CA SER A 100 13.91 6.52 -6.12
C SER A 100 14.23 5.02 -5.97
N HIS A 101 13.92 4.44 -4.83
CA HIS A 101 14.09 3.01 -4.52
C HIS A 101 12.89 2.15 -4.93
N VAL A 102 11.80 2.79 -5.41
CA VAL A 102 10.63 2.13 -5.99
C VAL A 102 10.83 1.96 -7.49
N ARG A 103 10.48 0.80 -8.01
CA ARG A 103 10.49 0.48 -9.45
C ARG A 103 9.19 -0.24 -9.81
N SER A 104 8.87 -0.28 -11.09
CA SER A 104 7.73 -1.04 -11.56
C SER A 104 8.03 -1.81 -12.84
N PHE A 105 7.28 -2.89 -13.04
CA PHE A 105 7.35 -3.78 -14.19
C PHE A 105 5.94 -4.20 -14.58
N ASP A 106 5.74 -4.57 -15.83
CA ASP A 106 4.52 -5.23 -16.24
C ASP A 106 4.75 -6.74 -16.23
N GLY A 107 3.78 -7.48 -15.72
CA GLY A 107 3.76 -8.93 -15.68
C GLY A 107 2.56 -9.46 -16.46
N HIS A 108 2.69 -10.67 -16.99
CA HIS A 108 1.63 -11.38 -17.70
C HIS A 108 1.58 -12.80 -17.19
N GLY A 109 0.38 -13.28 -16.82
CA GLY A 109 0.14 -14.62 -16.33
C GLY A 109 -0.93 -15.34 -17.14
N ILE A 110 -0.81 -16.65 -17.23
CA ILE A 110 -1.78 -17.51 -17.92
C ILE A 110 -2.01 -18.74 -17.07
N VAL A 111 -3.29 -19.07 -16.83
CA VAL A 111 -3.69 -20.33 -16.18
C VAL A 111 -4.86 -20.98 -16.89
N ARG A 112 -5.02 -22.28 -16.67
CA ARG A 112 -6.20 -23.03 -17.13
C ARG A 112 -7.31 -22.91 -16.09
N ILE A 113 -8.53 -22.64 -16.54
CA ILE A 113 -9.73 -22.66 -15.70
C ILE A 113 -10.15 -24.12 -15.49
N ASN A 114 -10.13 -24.57 -14.21
CA ASN A 114 -10.28 -26.01 -13.90
C ASN A 114 -11.75 -26.48 -13.90
N LYS A 115 -12.69 -25.64 -13.55
CA LYS A 115 -14.13 -26.00 -13.36
C LYS A 115 -15.06 -25.48 -14.46
N GLY A 116 -14.49 -24.95 -15.56
CA GLY A 116 -15.25 -24.37 -16.66
C GLY A 116 -15.82 -22.97 -16.38
N GLU A 117 -15.72 -22.49 -15.15
CA GLU A 117 -16.06 -21.13 -14.71
C GLU A 117 -14.90 -20.59 -13.86
N VAL A 118 -14.61 -19.31 -14.02
CA VAL A 118 -13.52 -18.63 -13.27
C VAL A 118 -13.89 -18.55 -11.79
N SER A 119 -13.06 -19.12 -10.98
CA SER A 119 -13.14 -19.06 -9.51
C SER A 119 -12.10 -18.09 -8.94
N GLN A 120 -12.21 -17.78 -7.64
CA GLN A 120 -11.18 -17.00 -6.92
C GLN A 120 -9.81 -17.68 -6.99
N GLU A 121 -9.77 -19.02 -6.91
CA GLU A 121 -8.53 -19.82 -7.00
C GLU A 121 -7.83 -19.64 -8.36
N ASP A 122 -8.60 -19.55 -9.46
CA ASP A 122 -8.05 -19.32 -10.79
C ASP A 122 -7.48 -17.89 -10.91
N ILE A 123 -8.13 -16.91 -10.27
CA ILE A 123 -7.63 -15.52 -10.25
C ILE A 123 -6.34 -15.44 -9.42
N ASP A 124 -6.31 -16.01 -8.23
CA ASP A 124 -5.11 -16.03 -7.39
C ASP A 124 -3.97 -16.72 -8.14
N GLY A 125 -4.26 -17.82 -8.81
CA GLY A 125 -3.29 -18.56 -9.63
C GLY A 125 -2.76 -17.77 -10.82
N VAL A 126 -3.58 -17.00 -11.55
CA VAL A 126 -3.12 -16.21 -12.69
C VAL A 126 -2.31 -15.00 -12.24
N ILE A 127 -2.66 -14.41 -11.09
CA ILE A 127 -1.87 -13.32 -10.49
C ILE A 127 -0.52 -13.87 -10.02
N ASP A 128 -0.46 -15.02 -9.36
CA ASP A 128 0.79 -15.65 -8.97
C ASP A 128 1.65 -16.01 -10.20
N ALA A 129 1.05 -16.54 -11.26
CA ALA A 129 1.74 -16.81 -12.51
C ALA A 129 2.32 -15.54 -13.16
N SER A 130 1.61 -14.40 -13.05
CA SER A 130 2.07 -13.11 -13.58
C SER A 130 3.32 -12.57 -12.87
N GLN A 131 3.58 -13.03 -11.64
CA GLN A 131 4.74 -12.66 -10.84
C GLN A 131 5.98 -13.55 -11.11
N ALA A 132 5.85 -14.60 -11.92
CA ALA A 132 6.93 -15.57 -12.20
C ALA A 132 8.08 -14.99 -13.03
N MET A 133 8.21 -13.66 -13.11
CA MET A 133 9.31 -12.98 -13.76
C MET A 133 10.54 -12.89 -12.85
N SER A 134 11.72 -12.76 -13.43
CA SER A 134 12.95 -12.58 -12.68
C SER A 134 13.02 -11.18 -12.07
N ILE A 135 12.63 -11.05 -10.80
CA ILE A 135 12.81 -9.83 -10.02
C ILE A 135 14.24 -9.81 -9.47
N PRO A 136 14.97 -8.68 -9.58
CA PRO A 136 16.30 -8.56 -8.98
C PRO A 136 16.31 -8.93 -7.50
N SER A 137 17.33 -9.66 -7.04
CA SER A 137 17.39 -10.18 -5.66
C SER A 137 17.42 -9.10 -4.57
N ASP A 138 17.81 -7.88 -4.92
CA ASP A 138 17.80 -6.70 -4.06
C ASP A 138 16.43 -6.01 -3.98
N GLN A 139 15.44 -6.47 -4.77
CA GLN A 139 14.07 -5.95 -4.81
C GLN A 139 13.09 -6.90 -4.12
N ARG A 140 11.98 -6.34 -3.66
CA ARG A 140 10.80 -7.05 -3.14
C ARG A 140 9.54 -6.50 -3.80
N ILE A 141 8.58 -7.37 -4.10
CA ILE A 141 7.25 -6.93 -4.54
C ILE A 141 6.57 -6.19 -3.39
N LEU A 142 6.11 -4.99 -3.67
CA LEU A 142 5.33 -4.16 -2.77
C LEU A 142 3.83 -4.28 -3.10
N HIS A 143 3.49 -4.14 -4.38
CA HIS A 143 2.11 -4.28 -4.89
C HIS A 143 2.09 -5.05 -6.21
N VAL A 144 1.01 -5.79 -6.42
CA VAL A 144 0.62 -6.37 -7.71
C VAL A 144 -0.77 -5.83 -8.04
N LEU A 145 -0.85 -5.07 -9.12
CA LEU A 145 -2.07 -4.35 -9.51
C LEU A 145 -2.58 -4.95 -10.84
N PRO A 146 -3.65 -5.76 -10.81
CA PRO A 146 -4.25 -6.25 -12.03
C PRO A 146 -4.74 -5.08 -12.89
N LYS A 147 -4.42 -5.12 -14.19
CA LYS A 147 -4.88 -4.12 -15.17
C LYS A 147 -6.11 -4.63 -15.89
N ASP A 148 -6.01 -5.82 -16.44
CA ASP A 148 -7.01 -6.43 -17.29
C ASP A 148 -6.95 -7.95 -17.23
N PHE A 149 -8.08 -8.59 -17.45
CA PHE A 149 -8.19 -10.04 -17.59
C PHE A 149 -8.66 -10.39 -19.00
N VAL A 150 -8.17 -11.53 -19.48
CA VAL A 150 -8.56 -12.07 -20.78
C VAL A 150 -9.06 -13.51 -20.60
N ILE A 151 -10.27 -13.81 -21.10
CA ILE A 151 -10.84 -15.16 -21.04
C ILE A 151 -11.01 -15.66 -22.47
N ASP A 152 -10.33 -16.77 -22.84
CA ASP A 152 -10.36 -17.39 -24.17
C ASP A 152 -10.16 -16.39 -25.34
N GLY A 153 -9.35 -15.32 -25.09
CA GLY A 153 -9.07 -14.26 -26.07
C GLY A 153 -10.07 -13.08 -26.01
N GLN A 154 -11.04 -13.09 -25.11
CA GLN A 154 -11.90 -11.93 -24.86
C GLN A 154 -11.19 -10.97 -23.89
N GLU A 155 -10.74 -9.83 -24.40
CA GLU A 155 -10.08 -8.76 -23.64
C GLU A 155 -11.08 -7.85 -22.90
N GLY A 156 -10.58 -7.01 -21.98
CA GLY A 156 -11.37 -5.98 -21.29
C GLY A 156 -12.25 -6.51 -20.17
N VAL A 157 -11.96 -7.71 -19.66
CA VAL A 157 -12.72 -8.31 -18.56
C VAL A 157 -12.19 -7.73 -17.24
N ARG A 158 -13.04 -6.98 -16.52
CA ARG A 158 -12.70 -6.41 -15.20
C ARG A 158 -13.07 -7.33 -14.04
N GLU A 159 -14.19 -8.02 -14.14
CA GLU A 159 -14.73 -8.93 -13.12
C GLU A 159 -14.89 -10.34 -13.69
N PRO A 160 -13.82 -11.14 -13.71
CA PRO A 160 -13.84 -12.45 -14.38
C PRO A 160 -14.56 -13.55 -13.59
N ILE A 161 -14.81 -13.39 -12.27
CA ILE A 161 -15.44 -14.42 -11.42
C ILE A 161 -16.81 -14.84 -11.96
N GLY A 162 -17.02 -16.16 -12.11
CA GLY A 162 -18.27 -16.73 -12.61
C GLY A 162 -18.40 -16.73 -14.13
N MET A 163 -17.45 -16.15 -14.88
CA MET A 163 -17.44 -16.24 -16.33
C MET A 163 -16.98 -17.61 -16.79
N SER A 164 -17.65 -18.16 -17.80
CA SER A 164 -17.28 -19.46 -18.38
C SER A 164 -16.08 -19.32 -19.32
N GLY A 165 -15.15 -20.28 -19.26
CA GLY A 165 -14.00 -20.32 -20.13
C GLY A 165 -13.04 -21.46 -19.81
N VAL A 166 -11.98 -21.58 -20.61
CA VAL A 166 -10.95 -22.62 -20.49
C VAL A 166 -9.61 -22.02 -20.06
N ARG A 167 -9.31 -20.78 -20.51
CA ARG A 167 -8.04 -20.09 -20.28
C ARG A 167 -8.28 -18.71 -19.71
N LEU A 168 -7.65 -18.43 -18.59
CA LEU A 168 -7.62 -17.10 -17.97
C LEU A 168 -6.21 -16.53 -18.09
N GLU A 169 -6.12 -15.28 -18.55
CA GLU A 169 -4.89 -14.50 -18.60
C GLU A 169 -5.07 -13.23 -17.77
N ALA A 170 -3.99 -12.72 -17.22
CA ALA A 170 -4.00 -11.45 -16.50
C ALA A 170 -2.76 -10.62 -16.84
N ASP A 171 -2.97 -9.37 -17.18
CA ASP A 171 -1.93 -8.35 -17.23
C ASP A 171 -1.90 -7.59 -15.91
N VAL A 172 -0.72 -7.50 -15.31
CA VAL A 172 -0.54 -6.87 -14.00
C VAL A 172 0.56 -5.81 -14.05
N HIS A 173 0.42 -4.79 -13.22
CA HIS A 173 1.49 -3.84 -12.91
C HIS A 173 2.10 -4.20 -11.57
N ILE A 174 3.39 -4.56 -11.55
CA ILE A 174 4.12 -4.98 -10.36
C ILE A 174 4.96 -3.82 -9.88
N VAL A 175 4.72 -3.38 -8.65
CA VAL A 175 5.53 -2.36 -7.97
C VAL A 175 6.50 -3.06 -7.03
N THR A 176 7.78 -2.72 -7.13
CA THR A 176 8.83 -3.26 -6.28
C THR A 176 9.55 -2.17 -5.53
N VAL A 177 10.18 -2.55 -4.43
CA VAL A 177 10.97 -1.67 -3.55
C VAL A 177 12.31 -2.31 -3.24
N SER A 178 13.36 -1.49 -3.10
CA SER A 178 14.66 -1.98 -2.62
C SER A 178 14.52 -2.52 -1.19
N ARG A 179 14.90 -3.80 -0.98
CA ARG A 179 14.84 -4.47 0.34
C ARG A 179 15.58 -3.70 1.43
N SER A 180 16.77 -3.18 1.13
CA SER A 180 17.57 -2.43 2.09
C SER A 180 16.95 -1.08 2.44
N ALA A 181 16.39 -0.36 1.45
CA ALA A 181 15.72 0.91 1.69
C ALA A 181 14.46 0.72 2.55
N GLU A 182 13.64 -0.26 2.23
CA GLU A 182 12.46 -0.62 3.01
C GLU A 182 12.82 -1.02 4.44
N GLN A 183 13.82 -1.89 4.62
CA GLN A 183 14.24 -2.31 5.95
C GLN A 183 14.76 -1.16 6.82
N ASN A 184 15.42 -0.16 6.25
CA ASN A 184 15.87 1.01 6.99
C ASN A 184 14.69 1.87 7.46
N ILE A 185 13.63 1.97 6.66
CA ILE A 185 12.37 2.64 7.04
C ILE A 185 11.69 1.87 8.17
N ILE A 186 11.51 0.54 8.02
CA ILE A 186 10.92 -0.32 9.05
C ILE A 186 11.68 -0.21 10.36
N LYS A 187 13.01 -0.36 10.34
CA LYS A 187 13.86 -0.23 11.53
C LYS A 187 13.73 1.13 12.21
N SER A 188 13.53 2.20 11.42
CA SER A 188 13.34 3.54 11.99
C SER A 188 12.01 3.63 12.76
N MET A 189 10.94 3.00 12.27
CA MET A 189 9.64 2.92 12.95
C MET A 189 9.69 2.00 14.18
N GLU A 190 10.29 0.81 14.06
CA GLU A 190 10.45 -0.14 15.16
C GLU A 190 11.24 0.47 16.34
N ARG A 191 12.23 1.33 16.07
CA ARG A 191 12.97 2.06 17.10
C ARG A 191 12.16 3.13 17.81
N CYS A 192 11.04 3.57 17.23
CA CYS A 192 10.03 4.40 17.89
C CYS A 192 8.98 3.55 18.65
N GLY A 193 9.14 2.22 18.72
CA GLY A 193 8.18 1.32 19.35
C GLY A 193 6.96 0.98 18.49
N LEU A 194 6.99 1.30 17.20
CA LEU A 194 5.87 1.10 16.28
C LEU A 194 5.97 -0.25 15.56
N GLU A 195 4.89 -1.01 15.55
CA GLU A 195 4.70 -2.19 14.70
C GLU A 195 4.16 -1.74 13.34
N VAL A 196 4.87 -2.10 12.26
CA VAL A 196 4.44 -1.78 10.89
C VAL A 196 3.52 -2.85 10.36
N GLN A 197 2.24 -2.53 10.20
CA GLN A 197 1.25 -3.46 9.67
C GLN A 197 1.44 -3.69 8.18
N GLN A 198 1.62 -2.61 7.43
CA GLN A 198 1.83 -2.67 6.00
C GLN A 198 2.56 -1.44 5.49
N ILE A 199 3.36 -1.64 4.44
CA ILE A 199 3.95 -0.56 3.67
C ILE A 199 3.16 -0.40 2.37
N ILE A 200 2.82 0.85 2.04
CA ILE A 200 2.00 1.20 0.88
C ILE A 200 2.76 2.24 0.05
N LEU A 201 2.68 2.13 -1.27
CA LEU A 201 3.18 3.18 -2.16
C LEU A 201 2.37 4.46 -1.96
N GLY A 202 3.03 5.58 -1.63
CA GLY A 202 2.39 6.86 -1.35
C GLY A 202 1.52 7.36 -2.50
N GLN A 203 2.01 7.26 -3.74
CA GLN A 203 1.24 7.64 -4.94
C GLN A 203 -0.04 6.82 -5.11
N LEU A 204 0.01 5.54 -4.76
CA LEU A 204 -1.18 4.68 -4.80
C LEU A 204 -2.18 5.09 -3.72
N ALA A 205 -1.72 5.35 -2.49
CA ALA A 205 -2.57 5.86 -1.41
C ALA A 205 -3.21 7.21 -1.79
N SER A 206 -2.43 8.14 -2.36
CA SER A 206 -2.94 9.43 -2.86
C SER A 206 -4.02 9.23 -3.93
N SER A 207 -3.85 8.28 -4.85
CA SER A 207 -4.84 8.02 -5.91
C SER A 207 -6.20 7.59 -5.36
N PHE A 208 -6.22 6.84 -4.25
CA PHE A 208 -7.47 6.45 -3.59
C PHE A 208 -8.16 7.61 -2.88
N SER A 209 -7.39 8.57 -2.41
CA SER A 209 -7.91 9.73 -1.69
C SER A 209 -8.45 10.83 -2.60
N VAL A 210 -7.82 11.04 -3.76
CA VAL A 210 -8.10 12.24 -4.60
C VAL A 210 -8.81 11.95 -5.91
N LEU A 211 -8.76 10.69 -6.42
CA LEU A 211 -9.39 10.35 -7.69
C LEU A 211 -10.78 9.74 -7.48
N SER A 212 -11.77 10.26 -8.18
CA SER A 212 -13.09 9.64 -8.30
C SER A 212 -13.04 8.36 -9.14
N ASN A 213 -14.09 7.53 -9.05
CA ASN A 213 -14.19 6.33 -9.88
C ASN A 213 -14.28 6.68 -11.37
N ASP A 214 -15.01 7.74 -11.71
CA ASP A 214 -15.16 8.19 -13.11
C ASP A 214 -13.81 8.62 -13.71
N GLU A 215 -12.97 9.32 -12.94
CA GLU A 215 -11.63 9.69 -13.38
C GLU A 215 -10.73 8.46 -13.58
N LYS A 216 -10.83 7.45 -12.69
CA LYS A 216 -10.11 6.19 -12.84
C LYS A 216 -10.55 5.41 -14.06
N ASP A 217 -11.85 5.41 -14.39
CA ASP A 217 -12.41 4.73 -15.55
C ASP A 217 -12.06 5.42 -16.86
N LEU A 218 -12.02 6.75 -16.88
CA LEU A 218 -11.59 7.54 -18.05
C LEU A 218 -10.09 7.47 -18.28
N GLY A 219 -9.32 7.15 -17.24
CA GLY A 219 -7.86 7.17 -17.25
C GLY A 219 -7.30 8.58 -17.07
N VAL A 220 -6.56 8.78 -15.99
CA VAL A 220 -5.90 10.04 -15.63
C VAL A 220 -4.45 9.82 -15.28
N CYS A 221 -3.66 10.89 -15.33
CA CYS A 221 -2.30 10.90 -14.81
C CYS A 221 -2.28 11.67 -13.50
N LEU A 222 -2.03 10.97 -12.39
CA LEU A 222 -1.77 11.58 -11.09
C LEU A 222 -0.29 11.91 -10.96
N VAL A 223 0.04 13.19 -10.77
CA VAL A 223 1.42 13.64 -10.55
C VAL A 223 1.59 14.05 -9.09
N ASP A 224 2.43 13.31 -8.37
CA ASP A 224 2.79 13.60 -6.98
C ASP A 224 4.16 14.32 -6.96
N ILE A 225 4.17 15.58 -6.51
CA ILE A 225 5.37 16.43 -6.47
C ILE A 225 5.72 16.70 -5.01
N GLY A 226 6.69 15.92 -4.50
CA GLY A 226 7.19 16.05 -3.14
C GLY A 226 8.45 16.90 -3.01
N GLY A 227 9.07 16.90 -1.82
CA GLY A 227 10.32 17.64 -1.55
C GLY A 227 11.59 17.00 -2.10
N GLY A 228 11.52 15.77 -2.62
CA GLY A 228 12.67 15.06 -3.17
C GLY A 228 12.33 13.95 -4.15
N THR A 229 11.08 13.76 -4.37
CA THR A 229 10.49 12.78 -5.32
C THR A 229 9.34 13.43 -6.04
#